data_4e6e719b027076ce258cd9eef44c46ed
#
_entry.id   4e6e719b027076ce258cd9eef44c46ed
#
_cell.length_a   1.000
_cell.length_b   1.000
_cell.length_c   1.000
_cell.angle_alpha   90.00
_cell.angle_beta   90.00
_cell.angle_gamma   90.00
#
_symmetry.space_group_name_H-M   'P 1'
#
loop_
_entity.id
_entity.type
_entity.pdbx_description
1 polymer ?
#
loop_
_entity_poly.entity_id
_entity_poly.type
_entity_poly.pdbx_seq_one_letter_code
_entity_poly.pdbx_strand_id
1 'polypeptide(L)'
;MNILEMRDYIRSVVDIDSSDISDDVLNRFLGEGYDLIVYSDKRWPFYEVQNTFSTVADQKDYSLAEVGVNVTNGLREINALRTDKHVITFVGRDEGDVVYPIETNTTGEPWWWSYWAESVRLYPTPSSVLTVSVRGYGDPTAFGAGSADTVSPSDLPTPFHVVIATYGLARAYEQQEDPTMANQYFAIFQQEFTNLKARYNDMPAPQPVLLNSRSASRWRSQVILPNRLRYGWE
;
A
#
# COMPACT_ATOMS: atom_id res chain seq x y z
N MET A 1 12.61 6.23 -16.94
CA MET A 1 12.31 7.45 -17.74
C MET A 1 11.87 8.53 -16.78
N ASN A 2 12.32 9.77 -16.98
CA ASN A 2 11.81 10.94 -16.29
C ASN A 2 10.65 11.57 -17.08
N ILE A 3 10.00 12.60 -16.51
CA ILE A 3 8.85 13.27 -17.14
C ILE A 3 9.21 13.83 -18.52
N LEU A 4 10.38 14.49 -18.66
CA LEU A 4 10.82 15.04 -19.94
C LEU A 4 10.97 13.94 -21.00
N GLU A 5 11.64 12.84 -20.69
CA GLU A 5 11.80 11.70 -21.60
C GLU A 5 10.46 11.09 -22.01
N MET A 6 9.48 11.03 -21.08
CA MET A 6 8.13 10.53 -21.40
C MET A 6 7.38 11.49 -22.33
N ARG A 7 7.46 12.80 -22.10
CA ARG A 7 6.86 13.82 -22.99
C ARG A 7 7.48 13.79 -24.38
N ASP A 8 8.82 13.73 -24.45
CA ASP A 8 9.52 13.67 -25.74
C ASP A 8 9.14 12.41 -26.51
N TYR A 9 8.99 11.29 -25.82
CA TYR A 9 8.50 10.04 -26.41
C TYR A 9 7.09 10.23 -26.98
N ILE A 10 6.16 10.77 -26.19
CA ILE A 10 4.77 11.02 -26.64
C ILE A 10 4.77 11.92 -27.87
N ARG A 11 5.49 13.05 -27.84
CA ARG A 11 5.56 13.99 -28.94
C ARG A 11 6.13 13.38 -30.22
N SER A 12 7.16 12.56 -30.08
CA SER A 12 7.79 11.90 -31.23
C SER A 12 6.88 10.88 -31.91
N VAL A 13 5.96 10.25 -31.16
CA VAL A 13 5.02 9.25 -31.72
C VAL A 13 3.77 9.89 -32.31
N VAL A 14 3.23 10.91 -31.64
CA VAL A 14 2.02 11.59 -32.08
C VAL A 14 2.31 12.67 -33.14
N ASP A 15 3.58 13.04 -33.34
CA ASP A 15 4.03 14.12 -34.23
C ASP A 15 3.41 15.48 -33.85
N ILE A 16 3.47 15.83 -32.57
CA ILE A 16 2.96 17.07 -31.99
C ILE A 16 4.09 17.88 -31.35
N ASP A 17 3.87 19.17 -31.21
CA ASP A 17 4.76 20.07 -30.48
C ASP A 17 4.11 20.69 -29.22
N SER A 18 4.85 21.60 -28.57
CA SER A 18 4.35 22.27 -27.37
C SER A 18 3.24 23.28 -27.62
N SER A 19 2.98 23.66 -28.89
CA SER A 19 1.85 24.53 -29.26
C SER A 19 0.55 23.73 -29.43
N ASP A 20 0.67 22.44 -29.77
CA ASP A 20 -0.49 21.54 -29.92
C ASP A 20 -0.99 21.04 -28.56
N ILE A 21 -0.04 20.50 -27.76
CA ILE A 21 -0.33 20.05 -26.40
C ILE A 21 0.75 20.56 -25.45
N SER A 22 0.36 21.38 -24.49
CA SER A 22 1.31 21.96 -23.53
C SER A 22 1.92 20.90 -22.59
N ASP A 23 3.09 21.22 -22.02
CA ASP A 23 3.79 20.37 -21.06
C ASP A 23 2.93 20.01 -19.85
N ASP A 24 2.15 20.98 -19.34
CA ASP A 24 1.29 20.78 -18.19
C ASP A 24 0.17 19.77 -18.47
N VAL A 25 -0.36 19.77 -19.69
CA VAL A 25 -1.38 18.80 -20.09
C VAL A 25 -0.78 17.40 -20.21
N LEU A 26 0.39 17.27 -20.85
CA LEU A 26 1.08 15.98 -20.93
C LEU A 26 1.46 15.47 -19.54
N ASN A 27 1.96 16.33 -18.65
CA ASN A 27 2.26 15.96 -17.26
C ASN A 27 1.01 15.47 -16.53
N ARG A 28 -0.16 16.05 -16.77
CA ARG A 28 -1.43 15.57 -16.22
C ARG A 28 -1.78 14.18 -16.73
N PHE A 29 -1.64 13.93 -18.03
CA PHE A 29 -1.89 12.60 -18.60
C PHE A 29 -0.94 11.55 -18.04
N LEU A 30 0.33 11.88 -17.86
CA LEU A 30 1.30 11.00 -17.21
C LEU A 30 0.92 10.73 -15.76
N GLY A 31 0.47 11.75 -15.02
CA GLY A 31 -0.04 11.61 -13.66
C GLY A 31 -1.27 10.72 -13.56
N GLU A 32 -2.25 10.89 -14.46
CA GLU A 32 -3.43 10.02 -14.54
C GLU A 32 -3.03 8.56 -14.77
N GLY A 33 -2.10 8.30 -15.70
CA GLY A 33 -1.58 6.95 -15.96
C GLY A 33 -0.86 6.34 -14.75
N TYR A 34 -0.06 7.14 -14.06
CA TYR A 34 0.59 6.76 -12.82
C TYR A 34 -0.42 6.39 -11.73
N ASP A 35 -1.42 7.24 -11.50
CA ASP A 35 -2.45 7.03 -10.48
C ASP A 35 -3.28 5.77 -10.75
N LEU A 36 -3.64 5.52 -12.01
CA LEU A 36 -4.33 4.29 -12.40
C LEU A 36 -3.54 3.04 -12.05
N ILE A 37 -2.21 3.05 -12.23
CA ILE A 37 -1.34 1.93 -11.89
C ILE A 37 -1.25 1.77 -10.38
N VAL A 38 -0.92 2.83 -9.67
CA VAL A 38 -0.62 2.82 -8.24
C VAL A 38 -1.85 2.46 -7.40
N TYR A 39 -3.02 3.03 -7.76
CA TYR A 39 -4.26 2.79 -7.03
C TYR A 39 -5.05 1.56 -7.51
N SER A 40 -4.56 0.84 -8.54
CA SER A 40 -5.18 -0.41 -9.00
C SER A 40 -5.06 -1.56 -8.00
N ASP A 41 -4.08 -1.49 -7.11
CA ASP A 41 -3.89 -2.44 -6.03
C ASP A 41 -3.33 -1.72 -4.79
N LYS A 42 -3.80 -2.12 -3.62
CA LYS A 42 -3.32 -1.54 -2.35
C LYS A 42 -2.02 -2.16 -1.88
N ARG A 43 -1.69 -3.37 -2.34
CA ARG A 43 -0.63 -4.23 -1.81
C ARG A 43 0.45 -4.55 -2.83
N TRP A 44 0.89 -3.52 -3.55
CA TRP A 44 2.02 -3.69 -4.42
C TRP A 44 3.29 -4.05 -3.64
N PRO A 45 4.06 -5.08 -4.04
CA PRO A 45 5.27 -5.50 -3.33
C PRO A 45 6.34 -4.39 -3.20
N PHE A 46 6.39 -3.46 -4.15
CA PHE A 46 7.35 -2.35 -4.14
C PHE A 46 6.95 -1.20 -3.19
N TYR A 47 5.73 -1.25 -2.62
CA TYR A 47 5.30 -0.36 -1.53
C TYR A 47 5.38 -1.02 -0.14
N GLU A 48 5.89 -2.26 -0.07
CA GLU A 48 6.12 -2.90 1.23
C GLU A 48 7.18 -2.12 2.02
N VAL A 49 6.81 -1.73 3.23
CA VAL A 49 7.69 -1.00 4.15
C VAL A 49 7.73 -1.68 5.49
N GLN A 50 8.90 -1.59 6.11
CA GLN A 50 9.09 -1.94 7.50
C GLN A 50 9.62 -0.73 8.25
N ASN A 51 8.94 -0.34 9.31
CA ASN A 51 9.28 0.78 10.16
C ASN A 51 9.30 0.36 11.63
N THR A 52 9.81 1.22 12.50
CA THR A 52 9.74 1.07 13.95
C THR A 52 9.33 2.38 14.59
N PHE A 53 8.46 2.31 15.57
CA PHE A 53 8.14 3.45 16.43
C PHE A 53 8.25 3.05 17.90
N SER A 54 8.40 4.05 18.77
CA SER A 54 8.47 3.83 20.21
C SER A 54 7.13 4.19 20.84
N THR A 55 6.59 3.31 21.67
CA THR A 55 5.41 3.62 22.46
C THR A 55 5.76 4.65 23.55
N VAL A 56 4.74 5.34 24.03
CA VAL A 56 4.83 6.23 25.19
C VAL A 56 4.02 5.61 26.32
N ALA A 57 4.56 5.64 27.55
CA ALA A 57 3.84 5.14 28.71
C ALA A 57 2.49 5.87 28.86
N ASP A 58 1.44 5.12 29.16
CA ASP A 58 0.06 5.59 29.34
C ASP A 58 -0.61 6.19 28.08
N GLN A 59 0.06 6.16 26.91
CA GLN A 59 -0.55 6.51 25.62
C GLN A 59 -1.11 5.26 24.94
N LYS A 60 -2.41 5.30 24.61
CA LYS A 60 -3.10 4.16 23.96
C LYS A 60 -3.30 4.34 22.46
N ASP A 61 -3.48 5.58 22.00
CA ASP A 61 -3.75 5.91 20.60
C ASP A 61 -2.52 6.55 19.96
N TYR A 62 -2.15 6.08 18.76
CA TYR A 62 -1.03 6.57 17.96
C TYR A 62 -1.54 6.93 16.58
N SER A 63 -1.27 8.14 16.11
CA SER A 63 -1.60 8.53 14.73
C SER A 63 -0.78 7.74 13.71
N LEU A 64 -1.25 7.63 12.46
CA LEU A 64 -0.46 7.04 11.38
C LEU A 64 0.89 7.75 11.17
N ALA A 65 0.95 9.06 11.41
CA ALA A 65 2.19 9.82 11.32
C ALA A 65 3.21 9.41 12.39
N GLU A 66 2.76 9.12 13.63
CA GLU A 66 3.65 8.61 14.70
C GLU A 66 4.12 7.18 14.40
N VAL A 67 3.23 6.32 13.90
CA VAL A 67 3.53 4.94 13.55
C VAL A 67 4.43 4.85 12.31
N GLY A 68 4.23 5.74 11.35
CA GLY A 68 4.97 5.80 10.10
C GLY A 68 6.10 6.84 10.06
N VAL A 69 6.64 7.27 11.19
CA VAL A 69 7.56 8.41 11.32
C VAL A 69 8.74 8.41 10.32
N ASN A 70 9.22 7.25 9.92
CA ASN A 70 10.33 7.11 8.98
C ASN A 70 9.88 6.66 7.56
N VAL A 71 8.59 6.68 7.28
CA VAL A 71 8.06 6.35 5.94
C VAL A 71 7.85 7.65 5.18
N THR A 72 8.53 7.79 4.04
CA THR A 72 8.65 9.06 3.29
C THR A 72 7.30 9.72 2.99
N ASN A 73 6.29 8.95 2.62
CA ASN A 73 4.97 9.49 2.27
C ASN A 73 3.86 9.04 3.25
N GLY A 74 4.25 8.42 4.38
CA GLY A 74 3.31 7.86 5.33
C GLY A 74 2.94 6.40 5.03
N LEU A 75 2.07 5.86 5.87
CA LEU A 75 1.55 4.50 5.75
C LEU A 75 0.14 4.53 5.18
N ARG A 76 -0.06 3.78 4.11
CA ARG A 76 -1.37 3.55 3.48
C ARG A 76 -2.15 2.43 4.17
N GLU A 77 -1.44 1.37 4.58
CA GLU A 77 -2.03 0.20 5.23
C GLU A 77 -1.01 -0.40 6.20
N ILE A 78 -1.50 -0.81 7.37
CA ILE A 78 -0.72 -1.56 8.34
C ILE A 78 -1.11 -3.03 8.23
N ASN A 79 -0.14 -3.89 7.96
CA ASN A 79 -0.36 -5.33 7.85
C ASN A 79 -0.09 -6.06 9.17
N ALA A 80 0.98 -5.68 9.88
CA ALA A 80 1.33 -6.30 11.14
C ALA A 80 2.09 -5.35 12.07
N LEU A 81 1.82 -5.49 13.35
CA LEU A 81 2.59 -4.89 14.43
C LEU A 81 3.28 -5.97 15.25
N ARG A 82 4.50 -5.71 15.69
CA ARG A 82 5.30 -6.65 16.45
C ARG A 82 6.18 -5.94 17.47
N THR A 83 6.24 -6.46 18.69
CA THR A 83 7.31 -6.15 19.65
C THR A 83 8.51 -7.07 19.38
N ASP A 84 9.59 -6.89 20.09
CA ASP A 84 10.75 -7.80 20.10
C ASP A 84 10.38 -9.22 20.56
N LYS A 85 9.32 -9.37 21.37
CA LYS A 85 8.92 -10.62 22.01
C LYS A 85 7.82 -11.37 21.26
N HIS A 86 6.81 -10.63 20.72
CA HIS A 86 5.63 -11.25 20.11
C HIS A 86 5.00 -10.39 19.03
N VAL A 87 4.11 -11.00 18.26
CA VAL A 87 3.24 -10.31 17.29
C VAL A 87 2.03 -9.77 18.04
N ILE A 88 1.72 -8.48 17.83
CA ILE A 88 0.52 -7.86 18.36
C ILE A 88 -0.62 -8.19 17.39
N THR A 89 -1.67 -8.86 17.87
CA THR A 89 -2.77 -9.35 17.04
C THR A 89 -3.77 -8.25 16.72
N PHE A 90 -4.22 -8.17 15.47
CA PHE A 90 -5.29 -7.26 15.09
C PHE A 90 -6.64 -7.73 15.67
N VAL A 91 -7.41 -6.78 16.23
CA VAL A 91 -8.79 -6.99 16.70
C VAL A 91 -9.66 -5.84 16.24
N GLY A 92 -10.95 -6.09 16.10
CA GLY A 92 -11.92 -5.02 15.88
C GLY A 92 -11.90 -4.00 17.03
N ARG A 93 -12.13 -2.72 16.73
CA ARG A 93 -12.14 -1.69 17.77
C ARG A 93 -13.14 -2.01 18.88
N ASP A 94 -14.33 -2.39 18.50
CA ASP A 94 -15.42 -2.70 19.45
C ASP A 94 -15.07 -3.92 20.32
N GLU A 95 -14.42 -4.94 19.73
CA GLU A 95 -13.95 -6.13 20.47
C GLU A 95 -12.84 -5.76 21.47
N GLY A 96 -11.91 -4.92 21.04
CA GLY A 96 -10.82 -4.43 21.91
C GLY A 96 -11.36 -3.60 23.08
N ASP A 97 -12.32 -2.72 22.82
CA ASP A 97 -12.93 -1.85 23.83
C ASP A 97 -13.84 -2.64 24.80
N VAL A 98 -14.38 -3.80 24.40
CA VAL A 98 -15.11 -4.70 25.31
C VAL A 98 -14.16 -5.43 26.27
N VAL A 99 -13.01 -5.90 25.78
CA VAL A 99 -12.02 -6.61 26.62
C VAL A 99 -11.26 -5.65 27.52
N TYR A 100 -10.96 -4.46 27.02
CA TYR A 100 -10.25 -3.39 27.73
C TYR A 100 -11.07 -2.10 27.67
N PRO A 101 -12.10 -1.97 28.53
CA PRO A 101 -12.94 -0.78 28.54
C PRO A 101 -12.10 0.49 28.73
N ILE A 102 -12.47 1.54 28.00
CA ILE A 102 -11.77 2.84 28.02
C ILE A 102 -11.68 3.41 29.43
N GLU A 103 -12.67 3.10 30.26
CA GLU A 103 -12.83 3.58 31.64
C GLU A 103 -11.84 2.90 32.61
N THR A 104 -11.42 1.67 32.33
CA THR A 104 -10.46 0.93 33.14
C THR A 104 -9.05 1.08 32.59
N ASN A 105 -8.37 2.15 32.84
CA ASN A 105 -7.02 2.43 32.31
C ASN A 105 -6.01 1.28 32.61
N THR A 106 -6.29 0.08 32.07
CA THR A 106 -5.45 -1.10 32.22
C THR A 106 -4.19 -0.89 31.43
N THR A 107 -3.06 -0.81 32.10
CA THR A 107 -1.75 -0.65 31.51
C THR A 107 -0.97 -1.97 31.52
N GLY A 108 -0.15 -2.19 30.51
CA GLY A 108 0.65 -3.40 30.40
C GLY A 108 1.43 -3.48 29.09
N GLU A 109 1.92 -4.67 28.75
CA GLU A 109 2.51 -4.96 27.46
C GLU A 109 1.37 -5.19 26.44
N PRO A 110 1.35 -4.50 25.27
CA PRO A 110 0.26 -4.62 24.31
C PRO A 110 0.28 -5.98 23.59
N TRP A 111 -0.87 -6.63 23.53
CA TRP A 111 -1.07 -7.92 22.85
C TRP A 111 -1.98 -7.80 21.65
N TRP A 112 -2.84 -6.76 21.62
CA TRP A 112 -3.78 -6.50 20.53
C TRP A 112 -3.69 -5.06 20.08
N TRP A 113 -4.08 -4.84 18.83
CA TRP A 113 -4.20 -3.52 18.25
C TRP A 113 -5.45 -3.42 17.39
N SER A 114 -5.99 -2.23 17.29
CA SER A 114 -7.09 -1.91 16.39
C SER A 114 -6.76 -0.65 15.59
N TYR A 115 -7.46 -0.48 14.47
CA TYR A 115 -7.32 0.67 13.60
C TYR A 115 -8.66 1.37 13.44
N TRP A 116 -8.68 2.68 13.64
CA TRP A 116 -9.87 3.52 13.48
C TRP A 116 -9.47 4.98 13.30
N ALA A 117 -10.11 5.69 12.31
CA ALA A 117 -9.92 7.12 12.08
C ALA A 117 -8.42 7.51 12.02
N GLU A 118 -7.66 6.81 11.17
CA GLU A 118 -6.21 7.02 10.98
C GLU A 118 -5.37 6.92 12.26
N SER A 119 -5.87 6.18 13.24
CA SER A 119 -5.23 5.96 14.52
C SER A 119 -5.14 4.47 14.84
N VAL A 120 -3.99 4.08 15.38
CA VAL A 120 -3.70 2.75 15.92
C VAL A 120 -3.90 2.81 17.42
N ARG A 121 -4.76 1.94 17.95
CA ARG A 121 -4.92 1.76 19.39
C ARG A 121 -4.28 0.46 19.84
N LEU A 122 -3.51 0.51 20.91
CA LEU A 122 -2.87 -0.64 21.55
C LEU A 122 -3.64 -1.08 22.80
N TYR A 123 -3.77 -2.40 22.97
CA TYR A 123 -4.44 -3.02 24.12
C TYR A 123 -3.56 -4.10 24.76
N PRO A 124 -3.39 -4.08 26.11
CA PRO A 124 -3.65 -2.94 27.00
C PRO A 124 -2.81 -1.72 26.64
N THR A 125 -3.11 -0.57 27.28
CA THR A 125 -2.30 0.64 27.11
C THR A 125 -0.85 0.37 27.53
N PRO A 126 0.17 0.73 26.74
CA PRO A 126 1.56 0.50 27.10
C PRO A 126 1.92 1.10 28.47
N SER A 127 2.51 0.31 29.35
CA SER A 127 2.98 0.76 30.67
C SER A 127 4.38 1.36 30.64
N SER A 128 5.09 1.20 29.54
CA SER A 128 6.47 1.66 29.35
C SER A 128 6.76 1.93 27.88
N VAL A 129 7.91 2.54 27.61
CA VAL A 129 8.42 2.71 26.25
C VAL A 129 8.86 1.36 25.70
N LEU A 130 8.22 0.93 24.60
CA LEU A 130 8.53 -0.29 23.87
C LEU A 130 8.80 0.05 22.40
N THR A 131 9.75 -0.60 21.78
CA THR A 131 9.95 -0.51 20.34
C THR A 131 8.99 -1.47 19.64
N VAL A 132 8.12 -0.91 18.79
CA VAL A 132 7.17 -1.66 17.98
C VAL A 132 7.59 -1.60 16.52
N SER A 133 7.78 -2.77 15.92
CA SER A 133 8.03 -2.90 14.49
C SER A 133 6.71 -2.96 13.75
N VAL A 134 6.61 -2.15 12.70
CA VAL A 134 5.43 -2.03 11.83
C VAL A 134 5.78 -2.60 10.46
N ARG A 135 4.93 -3.43 9.92
CA ARG A 135 4.96 -3.83 8.51
C ARG A 135 3.69 -3.37 7.84
N GLY A 136 3.82 -2.77 6.69
CA GLY A 136 2.68 -2.25 5.96
C GLY A 136 3.05 -1.85 4.55
N TYR A 137 2.21 -1.04 3.96
CA TYR A 137 2.40 -0.47 2.65
C TYR A 137 2.47 1.05 2.77
N GLY A 138 3.48 1.64 2.13
CA GLY A 138 3.65 3.09 2.07
C GLY A 138 2.72 3.73 1.05
N ASP A 139 2.46 5.02 1.22
CA ASP A 139 1.77 5.80 0.20
C ASP A 139 2.69 6.12 -0.98
N PRO A 140 2.14 6.15 -2.20
CA PRO A 140 2.91 6.51 -3.38
C PRO A 140 3.36 7.97 -3.35
N THR A 141 4.43 8.26 -4.07
CA THR A 141 4.91 9.63 -4.28
C THR A 141 4.01 10.34 -5.29
N ALA A 142 3.72 11.62 -5.08
CA ALA A 142 3.02 12.41 -6.08
C ALA A 142 3.84 12.51 -7.38
N PHE A 143 3.21 12.26 -8.54
CA PHE A 143 3.84 12.28 -9.84
C PHE A 143 2.92 12.93 -10.89
N GLY A 144 3.48 13.60 -11.87
CA GLY A 144 2.73 14.19 -12.98
C GLY A 144 2.57 15.70 -12.85
N ALA A 145 1.33 16.20 -12.68
CA ALA A 145 1.05 17.64 -12.66
C ALA A 145 1.88 18.37 -11.59
N GLY A 146 2.59 19.43 -11.99
CA GLY A 146 3.46 20.21 -11.10
C GLY A 146 4.81 19.59 -10.77
N SER A 147 5.12 18.40 -11.26
CA SER A 147 6.44 17.80 -11.09
C SER A 147 7.47 18.41 -12.03
N ALA A 148 8.71 18.55 -11.56
CA ALA A 148 9.80 19.02 -12.39
C ALA A 148 10.19 18.00 -13.48
N ASP A 149 10.76 18.46 -14.57
CA ASP A 149 11.14 17.65 -15.75
C ASP A 149 12.05 16.46 -15.44
N THR A 150 12.91 16.62 -14.42
CA THR A 150 13.87 15.59 -13.99
C THR A 150 13.25 14.53 -13.07
N VAL A 151 12.01 14.70 -12.64
CA VAL A 151 11.33 13.73 -11.76
C VAL A 151 10.99 12.48 -12.54
N SER A 152 11.27 11.34 -11.95
CA SER A 152 10.85 10.03 -12.42
C SER A 152 9.97 9.36 -11.37
N PRO A 153 9.05 8.46 -11.75
CA PRO A 153 8.27 7.69 -10.79
C PRO A 153 9.17 6.64 -10.11
N SER A 154 10.06 7.12 -9.22
CA SER A 154 11.14 6.34 -8.60
C SER A 154 10.66 5.22 -7.70
N ASP A 155 9.44 5.30 -7.22
CA ASP A 155 8.75 4.30 -6.41
C ASP A 155 8.19 3.13 -7.25
N LEU A 156 8.07 3.32 -8.58
CA LEU A 156 7.68 2.26 -9.51
C LEU A 156 8.88 1.59 -10.18
N PRO A 157 8.83 0.27 -10.39
CA PRO A 157 9.81 -0.42 -11.22
C PRO A 157 9.86 0.13 -12.65
N THR A 158 11.06 0.20 -13.23
CA THR A 158 11.30 0.78 -14.56
C THR A 158 10.35 0.32 -15.68
N PRO A 159 9.90 -0.95 -15.76
CA PRO A 159 8.94 -1.36 -16.78
C PRO A 159 7.62 -0.60 -16.76
N PHE A 160 7.17 -0.12 -15.61
CA PHE A 160 5.95 0.68 -15.52
C PHE A 160 6.07 2.07 -16.13
N HIS A 161 7.29 2.62 -16.23
CA HIS A 161 7.52 3.93 -16.82
C HIS A 161 7.06 4.00 -18.28
N VAL A 162 7.28 2.93 -19.05
CA VAL A 162 6.82 2.84 -20.45
C VAL A 162 5.29 2.74 -20.49
N VAL A 163 4.69 1.98 -19.58
CA VAL A 163 3.24 1.83 -19.51
C VAL A 163 2.55 3.17 -19.19
N ILE A 164 3.14 3.99 -18.30
CA ILE A 164 2.66 5.36 -18.05
C ILE A 164 2.71 6.20 -19.34
N ALA A 165 3.83 6.14 -20.07
CA ALA A 165 3.97 6.86 -21.33
C ALA A 165 2.98 6.37 -22.40
N THR A 166 2.69 5.06 -22.48
CA THR A 166 1.66 4.48 -23.36
C THR A 166 0.26 5.00 -23.03
N TYR A 167 -0.07 5.17 -21.73
CA TYR A 167 -1.32 5.84 -21.35
C TYR A 167 -1.34 7.29 -21.81
N GLY A 168 -0.24 8.03 -21.61
CA GLY A 168 -0.09 9.40 -22.09
C GLY A 168 -0.28 9.53 -23.60
N LEU A 169 0.24 8.55 -24.39
CA LEU A 169 0.00 8.46 -25.84
C LEU A 169 -1.48 8.32 -26.18
N ALA A 170 -2.20 7.43 -25.50
CA ALA A 170 -3.63 7.25 -25.73
C ALA A 170 -4.41 8.56 -25.47
N ARG A 171 -4.09 9.27 -24.38
CA ARG A 171 -4.70 10.56 -24.05
C ARG A 171 -4.33 11.67 -25.04
N ALA A 172 -3.09 11.66 -25.53
CA ALA A 172 -2.65 12.63 -26.54
C ALA A 172 -3.42 12.46 -27.88
N TYR A 173 -3.59 11.23 -28.35
CA TYR A 173 -4.42 10.95 -29.53
C TYR A 173 -5.90 11.27 -29.33
N GLU A 174 -6.43 11.04 -28.11
CA GLU A 174 -7.80 11.45 -27.79
C GLU A 174 -7.95 12.96 -27.91
N GLN A 175 -6.98 13.74 -27.44
CA GLN A 175 -7.00 15.21 -27.57
C GLN A 175 -6.84 15.69 -29.01
N GLN A 176 -6.15 14.92 -29.88
CA GLN A 176 -6.02 15.18 -31.33
C GLN A 176 -7.23 14.71 -32.14
N GLU A 177 -8.32 14.32 -31.48
CA GLU A 177 -9.56 13.83 -32.11
C GLU A 177 -9.34 12.59 -33.00
N ASP A 178 -8.32 11.76 -32.72
CA ASP A 178 -8.12 10.46 -33.36
C ASP A 178 -8.54 9.30 -32.43
N PRO A 179 -9.83 8.96 -32.38
CA PRO A 179 -10.33 7.91 -31.50
C PRO A 179 -9.83 6.50 -31.87
N THR A 180 -9.41 6.31 -33.12
CA THR A 180 -8.91 5.02 -33.58
C THR A 180 -7.56 4.70 -32.94
N MET A 181 -6.61 5.64 -33.02
CA MET A 181 -5.31 5.52 -32.39
C MET A 181 -5.40 5.56 -30.86
N ALA A 182 -6.25 6.43 -30.31
CA ALA A 182 -6.49 6.48 -28.86
C ALA A 182 -6.94 5.12 -28.33
N ASN A 183 -7.94 4.48 -28.92
CA ASN A 183 -8.43 3.16 -28.51
C ASN A 183 -7.37 2.07 -28.65
N GLN A 184 -6.55 2.13 -29.70
CA GLN A 184 -5.45 1.17 -29.90
C GLN A 184 -4.41 1.30 -28.77
N TYR A 185 -3.98 2.52 -28.41
CA TYR A 185 -3.01 2.72 -27.34
C TYR A 185 -3.60 2.43 -25.95
N PHE A 186 -4.89 2.67 -25.73
CA PHE A 186 -5.56 2.22 -24.50
C PHE A 186 -5.56 0.68 -24.39
N ALA A 187 -5.81 -0.03 -25.48
CA ALA A 187 -5.75 -1.49 -25.48
C ALA A 187 -4.31 -2.01 -25.19
N ILE A 188 -3.30 -1.37 -25.78
CA ILE A 188 -1.89 -1.69 -25.49
C ILE A 188 -1.57 -1.43 -24.02
N PHE A 189 -1.95 -0.26 -23.49
CA PHE A 189 -1.79 0.07 -22.07
C PHE A 189 -2.40 -1.01 -21.17
N GLN A 190 -3.65 -1.40 -21.41
CA GLN A 190 -4.34 -2.41 -20.61
C GLN A 190 -3.64 -3.76 -20.66
N GLN A 191 -3.18 -4.17 -21.85
CA GLN A 191 -2.45 -5.43 -22.02
C GLN A 191 -1.10 -5.41 -21.28
N GLU A 192 -0.29 -4.37 -21.48
CA GLU A 192 1.01 -4.21 -20.83
C GLU A 192 0.85 -4.13 -19.32
N PHE A 193 -0.10 -3.32 -18.84
CA PHE A 193 -0.39 -3.19 -17.42
C PHE A 193 -0.83 -4.52 -16.80
N THR A 194 -1.72 -5.27 -17.46
CA THR A 194 -2.18 -6.58 -16.98
C THR A 194 -1.02 -7.57 -16.89
N ASN A 195 -0.14 -7.60 -17.88
CA ASN A 195 1.05 -8.45 -17.88
C ASN A 195 2.02 -8.09 -16.76
N LEU A 196 2.27 -6.79 -16.54
CA LEU A 196 3.13 -6.35 -15.44
C LEU A 196 2.48 -6.64 -14.08
N LYS A 197 1.18 -6.38 -13.94
CA LYS A 197 0.44 -6.69 -12.71
C LYS A 197 0.55 -8.18 -12.36
N ALA A 198 0.34 -9.07 -13.31
CA ALA A 198 0.51 -10.50 -13.11
C ALA A 198 1.93 -10.85 -12.66
N ARG A 199 2.96 -10.25 -13.29
CA ARG A 199 4.36 -10.51 -12.96
C ARG A 199 4.75 -10.04 -11.55
N TYR A 200 4.25 -8.90 -11.10
CA TYR A 200 4.61 -8.32 -9.81
C TYR A 200 3.74 -8.80 -8.66
N ASN A 201 2.49 -9.21 -8.93
CA ASN A 201 1.58 -9.76 -7.91
C ASN A 201 1.66 -11.28 -7.80
N ASP A 202 2.48 -11.95 -8.64
CA ASP A 202 2.72 -13.40 -8.53
C ASP A 202 3.60 -13.68 -7.31
N MET A 203 3.00 -13.57 -6.13
CA MET A 203 3.65 -13.98 -4.90
C MET A 203 3.79 -15.51 -4.90
N PRO A 204 4.98 -16.04 -4.57
CA PRO A 204 5.13 -17.48 -4.42
C PRO A 204 4.10 -17.97 -3.39
N ALA A 205 3.29 -18.96 -3.79
CA ALA A 205 2.33 -19.58 -2.89
C ALA A 205 3.03 -19.94 -1.57
N PRO A 206 2.45 -19.60 -0.40
CA PRO A 206 3.06 -19.92 0.87
C PRO A 206 3.30 -21.43 0.92
N GLN A 207 4.57 -21.82 0.86
CA GLN A 207 4.92 -23.22 1.00
C GLN A 207 4.49 -23.67 2.39
N PRO A 208 3.79 -24.81 2.53
CA PRO A 208 3.44 -25.29 3.84
C PRO A 208 4.74 -25.55 4.60
N VAL A 209 4.96 -24.79 5.67
CA VAL A 209 6.07 -25.06 6.58
C VAL A 209 5.77 -26.42 7.20
N LEU A 210 6.49 -27.45 6.77
CA LEU A 210 6.46 -28.76 7.41
C LEU A 210 7.08 -28.60 8.81
N LEU A 211 6.25 -28.19 9.77
CA LEU A 211 6.62 -28.22 11.17
C LEU A 211 6.85 -29.69 11.54
N ASN A 212 8.09 -30.00 11.94
CA ASN A 212 8.44 -31.32 12.41
C ASN A 212 7.41 -31.76 13.48
N SER A 213 6.88 -32.96 13.37
CA SER A 213 5.75 -33.47 14.20
C SER A 213 5.92 -33.27 15.70
N ARG A 214 7.17 -33.14 16.17
CA ARG A 214 7.49 -32.87 17.58
C ARG A 214 7.20 -31.41 18.00
N SER A 215 7.19 -30.46 17.10
CA SER A 215 6.83 -29.07 17.40
C SER A 215 5.35 -28.78 17.19
N ALA A 216 4.66 -29.53 16.33
CA ALA A 216 3.24 -29.36 16.07
C ALA A 216 2.35 -29.66 17.29
N SER A 217 2.80 -30.55 18.19
CA SER A 217 2.05 -30.87 19.40
C SER A 217 2.07 -29.75 20.46
N ARG A 218 3.10 -28.89 20.46
CA ARG A 218 3.18 -27.74 21.38
C ARG A 218 2.31 -26.55 20.95
N TRP A 219 2.05 -26.41 19.65
CA TRP A 219 1.24 -25.28 19.13
C TRP A 219 -0.27 -25.57 19.14
N ARG A 220 -0.68 -26.84 19.09
CA ARG A 220 -2.11 -27.22 19.15
C ARG A 220 -2.76 -26.90 20.49
N SER A 221 -1.98 -26.76 21.56
CA SER A 221 -2.53 -26.44 22.89
C SER A 221 -2.75 -24.94 23.14
N GLN A 222 -2.35 -24.07 22.21
CA GLN A 222 -2.51 -22.61 22.35
C GLN A 222 -3.47 -21.98 21.34
N VAL A 223 -3.95 -22.72 20.36
CA VAL A 223 -5.02 -22.22 19.47
C VAL A 223 -6.36 -22.58 20.12
N ILE A 224 -6.85 -21.73 20.99
CA ILE A 224 -8.24 -21.74 21.41
C ILE A 224 -9.04 -21.23 20.19
N LEU A 225 -9.54 -22.18 19.38
CA LEU A 225 -10.53 -21.85 18.37
C LEU A 225 -11.79 -21.41 19.11
N PRO A 226 -12.34 -20.20 18.84
CA PRO A 226 -13.62 -19.82 19.39
C PRO A 226 -14.65 -20.85 18.97
N ASN A 227 -15.40 -21.38 19.95
CA ASN A 227 -16.51 -22.31 19.76
C ASN A 227 -17.44 -21.75 18.68
N ARG A 228 -17.53 -22.43 17.53
CA ARG A 228 -18.63 -22.23 16.59
C ARG A 228 -19.92 -22.59 17.32
N LEU A 229 -20.72 -21.58 17.64
CA LEU A 229 -22.09 -21.75 18.03
C LEU A 229 -22.80 -22.56 16.93
N ARG A 230 -23.09 -23.82 17.21
CA ARG A 230 -24.02 -24.61 16.42
C ARG A 230 -25.40 -24.00 16.65
N TYR A 231 -25.89 -23.24 15.70
CA TYR A 231 -27.33 -23.03 15.60
C TYR A 231 -27.93 -24.29 14.99
N GLY A 232 -28.55 -25.11 15.83
CA GLY A 232 -29.49 -26.13 15.42
C GLY A 232 -30.79 -25.44 15.04
N TRP A 233 -31.25 -25.71 13.84
CA TRP A 233 -32.63 -25.48 13.45
C TRP A 233 -33.37 -26.80 13.64
N GLU A 234 -34.31 -26.84 14.55
CA GLU A 234 -35.52 -27.65 14.51
C GLU A 234 -36.68 -26.78 14.05
#